data_b95c66f08a1dfc407b1a3fc2b6ffb66a
#
_entry.id   b95c66f08a1dfc407b1a3fc2b6ffb66a
#
_cell.length_a   1.000
_cell.length_b   1.000
_cell.length_c   1.000
_cell.angle_alpha   90.00
_cell.angle_beta   90.00
_cell.angle_gamma   90.00
#
_symmetry.space_group_name_H-M   'P 1'
#
loop_
_entity.id
_entity.type
_entity.pdbx_description
1 polymer ?
#
loop_
_entity_poly.entity_id
_entity_poly.type
_entity_poly.pdbx_seq_one_letter_code
_entity_poly.pdbx_strand_id
1 'polypeptide(L)'
;MSNLDTSTEQPSSPTANKLKWWKPVALILGVALILLMFIFSNELEFYWYHYRANRGDAEAQFNLALCYDEGKGVAIDQAEAVRWYRRAADQGDASAQHNLGVCYSQGTGVPQDYAEAVRWFRLAADQGSAIAQNALGVCYEEGAGVPQDYVEAVRWYRLAADQGYAAAQNNLGSCYDGGLGVPQDYAAAARWYRLAADQGLSSGQYNLGLCYELGRGVPQDYAEAVRWYRLAADQGNADAQNNLGTCYEAGVGVPLDYKEAVRWYRLAADQESAEAQNNLGTCYASGKGVPQDYAEAVRRYRLAADQGHPFAQYNLGVCYDSGKGVPQDYAEAIRWYRLAADQGEAAAQNNLGTCYSSGRGVPQDYVEAVYWYRLAAEQGDVDAQFNLGYFMYKGLGVKPDHKEALVWLRKASAQGSEEAKTFLSEIGE
;
A
#
# COMPACT_ATOMS: atom_id res chain seq x y z
N MET A 1 -76.03 57.06 37.66
CA MET A 1 -74.61 57.25 37.92
C MET A 1 -73.97 55.93 37.56
N SER A 2 -73.57 55.76 36.31
CA SER A 2 -72.32 56.03 35.60
C SER A 2 -71.17 55.14 36.15
N ASN A 3 -70.77 54.17 35.42
CA ASN A 3 -69.50 54.19 34.73
C ASN A 3 -69.38 53.00 33.77
N LEU A 4 -69.27 53.34 32.51
CA LEU A 4 -68.85 52.50 31.42
C LEU A 4 -67.33 52.33 31.52
N ASP A 5 -66.90 51.09 31.51
CA ASP A 5 -65.47 50.77 31.34
C ASP A 5 -65.29 50.10 29.98
N THR A 6 -64.67 50.85 29.06
CA THR A 6 -64.34 50.41 27.71
C THR A 6 -62.88 49.96 27.71
N SER A 7 -62.65 48.65 27.76
CA SER A 7 -61.37 48.02 27.46
C SER A 7 -61.27 47.72 25.97
N THR A 8 -60.52 48.53 25.26
CA THR A 8 -60.14 48.31 23.86
C THR A 8 -59.07 47.19 23.77
N GLU A 9 -59.46 46.05 23.23
CA GLU A 9 -58.51 45.04 22.77
C GLU A 9 -57.77 45.54 21.53
N GLN A 10 -56.45 45.59 21.62
CA GLN A 10 -55.58 45.76 20.43
C GLN A 10 -55.42 44.41 19.71
N PRO A 11 -55.47 44.38 18.37
CA PRO A 11 -55.23 43.19 17.60
C PRO A 11 -53.71 42.85 17.56
N SER A 12 -53.35 41.62 18.00
CA SER A 12 -52.03 41.08 17.88
C SER A 12 -51.59 40.98 16.42
N SER A 13 -50.46 41.57 16.08
CA SER A 13 -49.86 41.55 14.72
C SER A 13 -49.37 40.15 14.32
N PRO A 14 -49.67 39.64 13.12
CA PRO A 14 -49.28 38.28 12.66
C PRO A 14 -47.89 38.28 11.94
N THR A 15 -46.88 38.95 12.47
CA THR A 15 -45.60 39.13 11.75
C THR A 15 -44.44 38.31 12.27
N ALA A 16 -44.56 37.56 13.40
CA ALA A 16 -43.43 36.87 14.00
C ALA A 16 -43.14 35.44 13.43
N ASN A 17 -44.09 34.81 12.75
CA ASN A 17 -43.95 33.42 12.29
C ASN A 17 -43.54 33.26 10.82
N LYS A 18 -43.50 34.30 10.02
CA LYS A 18 -43.06 34.25 8.61
C LYS A 18 -41.54 34.34 8.44
N LEU A 19 -40.79 34.80 9.47
CA LEU A 19 -39.31 34.92 9.37
C LEU A 19 -38.52 33.64 9.59
N LYS A 20 -39.12 32.60 10.15
CA LYS A 20 -38.40 31.33 10.44
C LYS A 20 -38.17 30.44 9.22
N TRP A 21 -38.96 30.57 8.18
CA TRP A 21 -38.88 29.76 6.96
C TRP A 21 -38.05 30.37 5.86
N TRP A 22 -37.73 31.65 5.94
CA TRP A 22 -36.92 32.34 4.90
C TRP A 22 -35.43 32.02 4.95
N LYS A 23 -34.89 31.76 6.13
CA LYS A 23 -33.44 31.51 6.27
C LYS A 23 -32.99 30.20 5.55
N PRO A 24 -33.65 29.04 5.70
CA PRO A 24 -33.25 27.86 4.93
C PRO A 24 -33.52 27.99 3.43
N VAL A 25 -34.61 28.67 3.03
CA VAL A 25 -34.91 28.90 1.62
C VAL A 25 -33.90 29.85 0.98
N ALA A 26 -33.51 30.92 1.67
CA ALA A 26 -32.46 31.84 1.20
C ALA A 26 -31.09 31.14 1.09
N LEU A 27 -30.76 30.22 2.02
CA LEU A 27 -29.53 29.44 1.96
C LEU A 27 -29.54 28.48 0.77
N ILE A 28 -30.65 27.77 0.52
CA ILE A 28 -30.81 26.86 -0.62
C ILE A 28 -30.74 27.63 -1.94
N LEU A 29 -31.40 28.77 -2.03
CA LEU A 29 -31.35 29.64 -3.21
C LEU A 29 -29.95 30.23 -3.43
N GLY A 30 -29.24 30.61 -2.35
CA GLY A 30 -27.85 31.07 -2.42
C GLY A 30 -26.90 29.99 -2.92
N VAL A 31 -27.02 28.77 -2.40
CA VAL A 31 -26.21 27.62 -2.86
C VAL A 31 -26.56 27.26 -4.32
N ALA A 32 -27.84 27.24 -4.68
CA ALA A 32 -28.28 27.00 -6.06
C ALA A 32 -27.74 28.08 -7.02
N LEU A 33 -27.74 29.34 -6.60
CA LEU A 33 -27.20 30.45 -7.41
C LEU A 33 -25.67 30.35 -7.59
N ILE A 34 -24.95 29.96 -6.53
CA ILE A 34 -23.50 29.70 -6.60
C ILE A 34 -23.20 28.52 -7.53
N LEU A 35 -23.96 27.43 -7.44
CA LEU A 35 -23.83 26.27 -8.32
C LEU A 35 -24.14 26.65 -9.78
N LEU A 36 -25.19 27.42 -10.03
CA LEU A 36 -25.50 27.94 -11.36
C LEU A 36 -24.40 28.84 -11.90
N MET A 37 -23.87 29.77 -11.08
CA MET A 37 -22.74 30.60 -11.48
C MET A 37 -21.50 29.76 -11.82
N PHE A 38 -21.23 28.70 -11.06
CA PHE A 38 -20.10 27.81 -11.31
C PHE A 38 -20.28 27.01 -12.61
N ILE A 39 -21.48 26.49 -12.87
CA ILE A 39 -21.82 25.77 -14.12
C ILE A 39 -21.70 26.72 -15.32
N PHE A 40 -22.29 27.90 -15.23
CA PHE A 40 -22.22 28.90 -16.32
C PHE A 40 -20.79 29.41 -16.55
N SER A 41 -19.94 29.49 -15.53
CA SER A 41 -18.52 29.86 -15.74
C SER A 41 -17.78 28.80 -16.54
N ASN A 42 -17.96 27.52 -16.22
CA ASN A 42 -17.31 26.41 -16.91
C ASN A 42 -17.78 26.29 -18.38
N GLU A 43 -19.10 26.48 -18.65
CA GLU A 43 -19.61 26.52 -20.02
C GLU A 43 -19.05 27.70 -20.83
N LEU A 44 -18.95 28.89 -20.21
CA LEU A 44 -18.37 30.06 -20.86
C LEU A 44 -16.88 29.88 -21.16
N GLU A 45 -16.12 29.29 -20.21
CA GLU A 45 -14.71 28.94 -20.44
C GLU A 45 -14.55 27.92 -21.56
N PHE A 46 -15.38 26.87 -21.59
CA PHE A 46 -15.39 25.89 -22.67
C PHE A 46 -15.61 26.56 -24.03
N TYR A 47 -16.65 27.39 -24.19
CA TYR A 47 -16.92 28.11 -25.44
C TYR A 47 -15.80 29.05 -25.83
N TRP A 48 -15.16 29.72 -24.84
CA TRP A 48 -14.00 30.57 -25.06
C TRP A 48 -12.79 29.79 -25.58
N TYR A 49 -12.46 28.68 -24.93
CA TYR A 49 -11.36 27.82 -25.38
C TYR A 49 -11.70 27.21 -26.76
N HIS A 50 -12.92 26.76 -26.97
CA HIS A 50 -13.36 26.21 -28.26
C HIS A 50 -13.22 27.23 -29.40
N TYR A 51 -13.56 28.48 -29.16
CA TYR A 51 -13.40 29.57 -30.14
C TYR A 51 -11.94 29.79 -30.50
N ARG A 52 -11.06 29.94 -29.50
CA ARG A 52 -9.61 30.19 -29.72
C ARG A 52 -8.91 28.96 -30.31
N ALA A 53 -9.22 27.77 -29.82
CA ALA A 53 -8.63 26.51 -30.28
C ALA A 53 -8.88 26.27 -31.77
N ASN A 54 -10.09 26.57 -32.25
CA ASN A 54 -10.41 26.49 -33.69
C ASN A 54 -9.67 27.52 -34.55
N ARG A 55 -9.06 28.54 -33.95
CA ARG A 55 -8.21 29.52 -34.61
C ARG A 55 -6.72 29.19 -34.55
N GLY A 56 -6.40 28.01 -34.04
CA GLY A 56 -5.03 27.49 -34.00
C GLY A 56 -4.23 27.84 -32.73
N ASP A 57 -4.86 28.41 -31.71
CA ASP A 57 -4.21 28.77 -30.47
C ASP A 57 -3.88 27.50 -29.66
N ALA A 58 -2.58 27.20 -29.47
CA ALA A 58 -2.12 25.97 -28.83
C ALA A 58 -2.53 25.88 -27.34
N GLU A 59 -2.42 27.00 -26.61
CA GLU A 59 -2.83 27.07 -25.20
C GLU A 59 -4.34 26.80 -25.06
N ALA A 60 -5.15 27.40 -25.93
CA ALA A 60 -6.59 27.16 -25.95
C ALA A 60 -6.94 25.73 -26.37
N GLN A 61 -6.19 25.11 -27.27
CA GLN A 61 -6.35 23.69 -27.63
C GLN A 61 -6.03 22.78 -26.45
N PHE A 62 -4.97 23.04 -25.71
CA PHE A 62 -4.65 22.30 -24.48
C PHE A 62 -5.76 22.45 -23.44
N ASN A 63 -6.21 23.67 -23.14
CA ASN A 63 -7.29 23.90 -22.17
C ASN A 63 -8.64 23.32 -22.63
N LEU A 64 -8.93 23.32 -23.93
CA LEU A 64 -10.13 22.65 -24.48
C LEU A 64 -10.04 21.13 -24.33
N ALA A 65 -8.85 20.56 -24.53
CA ALA A 65 -8.62 19.13 -24.26
C ALA A 65 -8.88 18.79 -22.79
N LEU A 66 -8.42 19.61 -21.84
CA LEU A 66 -8.72 19.45 -20.41
C LEU A 66 -10.23 19.53 -20.13
N CYS A 67 -10.97 20.41 -20.82
CA CYS A 67 -12.42 20.48 -20.65
C CYS A 67 -13.10 19.15 -21.03
N TYR A 68 -12.70 18.52 -22.14
CA TYR A 68 -13.22 17.20 -22.54
C TYR A 68 -12.74 16.06 -21.65
N ASP A 69 -11.51 16.14 -21.16
CA ASP A 69 -10.91 15.14 -20.29
C ASP A 69 -11.57 15.09 -18.90
N GLU A 70 -11.81 16.26 -18.31
CA GLU A 70 -12.35 16.40 -16.95
C GLU A 70 -13.86 16.66 -16.90
N GLY A 71 -14.52 16.87 -18.06
CA GLY A 71 -15.95 17.19 -18.11
C GLY A 71 -16.29 18.63 -17.66
N LYS A 72 -15.38 19.59 -17.89
CA LYS A 72 -15.60 21.01 -17.53
C LYS A 72 -16.37 21.75 -18.63
N GLY A 73 -17.61 22.09 -18.34
CA GLY A 73 -18.52 22.78 -19.27
C GLY A 73 -18.98 21.96 -20.48
N VAL A 74 -18.59 20.68 -20.55
CA VAL A 74 -18.96 19.70 -21.59
C VAL A 74 -18.93 18.30 -20.99
N ALA A 75 -19.63 17.36 -21.61
CA ALA A 75 -19.53 15.95 -21.20
C ALA A 75 -18.12 15.40 -21.47
N ILE A 76 -17.66 14.49 -20.62
CA ILE A 76 -16.37 13.81 -20.78
C ILE A 76 -16.35 13.11 -22.13
N ASP A 77 -15.32 13.39 -22.94
CA ASP A 77 -15.00 12.72 -24.19
C ASP A 77 -13.49 12.60 -24.35
N GLN A 78 -12.97 11.46 -23.92
CA GLN A 78 -11.53 11.17 -23.93
C GLN A 78 -10.95 11.15 -25.36
N ALA A 79 -11.72 10.71 -26.34
CA ALA A 79 -11.26 10.68 -27.72
C ALA A 79 -11.13 12.10 -28.29
N GLU A 80 -12.08 12.99 -27.98
CA GLU A 80 -11.99 14.38 -28.38
C GLU A 80 -10.90 15.13 -27.62
N ALA A 81 -10.70 14.83 -26.31
CA ALA A 81 -9.57 15.34 -25.52
C ALA A 81 -8.22 15.05 -26.19
N VAL A 82 -8.00 13.79 -26.58
CA VAL A 82 -6.78 13.36 -27.28
C VAL A 82 -6.59 14.10 -28.61
N ARG A 83 -7.65 14.36 -29.36
CA ARG A 83 -7.54 15.11 -30.63
C ARG A 83 -7.05 16.53 -30.38
N TRP A 84 -7.53 17.17 -29.33
CA TRP A 84 -7.11 18.52 -29.00
C TRP A 84 -5.74 18.56 -28.36
N TYR A 85 -5.40 17.61 -27.46
CA TYR A 85 -4.03 17.46 -26.96
C TYR A 85 -3.04 17.28 -28.10
N ARG A 86 -3.35 16.45 -29.11
CA ARG A 86 -2.48 16.26 -30.28
C ARG A 86 -2.25 17.55 -31.05
N ARG A 87 -3.29 18.33 -31.31
CA ARG A 87 -3.16 19.60 -32.02
C ARG A 87 -2.26 20.59 -31.27
N ALA A 88 -2.38 20.69 -29.96
CA ALA A 88 -1.52 21.53 -29.15
C ALA A 88 -0.08 20.96 -29.08
N ALA A 89 0.07 19.66 -28.90
CA ALA A 89 1.36 18.96 -28.86
C ALA A 89 2.14 19.09 -30.17
N ASP A 90 1.46 19.01 -31.30
CA ASP A 90 2.07 19.21 -32.65
C ASP A 90 2.56 20.64 -32.85
N GLN A 91 2.03 21.62 -32.10
CA GLN A 91 2.52 22.99 -32.06
C GLN A 91 3.63 23.20 -31.03
N GLY A 92 4.04 22.16 -30.30
CA GLY A 92 5.14 22.20 -29.36
C GLY A 92 4.74 22.48 -27.91
N ASP A 93 3.44 22.49 -27.57
CA ASP A 93 3.02 22.67 -26.18
C ASP A 93 3.46 21.48 -25.31
N ALA A 94 4.36 21.71 -24.37
CA ALA A 94 4.97 20.68 -23.54
C ALA A 94 3.96 20.02 -22.59
N SER A 95 2.96 20.73 -22.10
CA SER A 95 1.91 20.19 -21.26
C SER A 95 0.99 19.26 -22.05
N ALA A 96 0.62 19.66 -23.26
CA ALA A 96 -0.15 18.81 -24.18
C ALA A 96 0.63 17.57 -24.61
N GLN A 97 1.93 17.69 -24.88
CA GLN A 97 2.81 16.55 -25.18
C GLN A 97 2.85 15.57 -23.99
N HIS A 98 3.02 16.06 -22.77
CA HIS A 98 2.98 15.21 -21.59
C HIS A 98 1.62 14.51 -21.46
N ASN A 99 0.50 15.23 -21.51
CA ASN A 99 -0.83 14.65 -21.34
C ASN A 99 -1.17 13.64 -22.47
N LEU A 100 -0.75 13.93 -23.70
CA LEU A 100 -0.88 13.00 -24.80
C LEU A 100 -0.08 11.72 -24.57
N GLY A 101 1.13 11.83 -24.03
CA GLY A 101 1.94 10.70 -23.58
C GLY A 101 1.21 9.87 -22.51
N VAL A 102 0.57 10.52 -21.54
CA VAL A 102 -0.27 9.85 -20.51
C VAL A 102 -1.45 9.12 -21.16
N CYS A 103 -2.16 9.76 -22.11
CA CYS A 103 -3.26 9.10 -22.83
C CYS A 103 -2.79 7.81 -23.54
N TYR A 104 -1.64 7.85 -24.22
CA TYR A 104 -1.09 6.64 -24.86
C TYR A 104 -0.62 5.59 -23.87
N SER A 105 -0.01 5.99 -22.74
CA SER A 105 0.45 5.04 -21.74
C SER A 105 -0.69 4.30 -21.03
N GLN A 106 -1.85 4.96 -20.89
CA GLN A 106 -3.03 4.39 -20.22
C GLN A 106 -4.06 3.79 -21.17
N GLY A 107 -3.99 4.11 -22.48
CA GLY A 107 -5.02 3.73 -23.43
C GLY A 107 -6.31 4.56 -23.30
N THR A 108 -6.21 5.78 -22.78
CA THR A 108 -7.36 6.66 -22.54
C THR A 108 -7.67 7.47 -23.80
N GLY A 109 -8.83 7.26 -24.41
CA GLY A 109 -9.26 7.92 -25.65
C GLY A 109 -8.50 7.48 -26.91
N VAL A 110 -7.45 6.66 -26.79
CA VAL A 110 -6.66 6.03 -27.86
C VAL A 110 -6.27 4.61 -27.42
N PRO A 111 -5.96 3.71 -28.34
CA PRO A 111 -5.35 2.44 -27.99
C PRO A 111 -4.03 2.67 -27.24
N GLN A 112 -3.77 1.84 -26.22
CA GLN A 112 -2.53 1.91 -25.44
C GLN A 112 -1.32 1.66 -26.35
N ASP A 113 -0.33 2.56 -26.26
CA ASP A 113 0.93 2.48 -27.00
C ASP A 113 2.06 3.16 -26.22
N TYR A 114 2.86 2.37 -25.52
CA TYR A 114 3.96 2.87 -24.72
C TYR A 114 5.07 3.51 -25.57
N ALA A 115 5.28 3.06 -26.81
CA ALA A 115 6.30 3.65 -27.66
C ALA A 115 5.90 5.07 -28.10
N GLU A 116 4.64 5.28 -28.45
CA GLU A 116 4.12 6.63 -28.70
C GLU A 116 4.11 7.48 -27.42
N ALA A 117 3.78 6.91 -26.25
CA ALA A 117 3.87 7.62 -24.97
C ALA A 117 5.28 8.16 -24.72
N VAL A 118 6.30 7.31 -24.87
CA VAL A 118 7.72 7.69 -24.72
C VAL A 118 8.12 8.79 -25.71
N ARG A 119 7.66 8.70 -26.95
CA ARG A 119 7.94 9.74 -27.93
C ARG A 119 7.43 11.11 -27.48
N TRP A 120 6.19 11.17 -27.00
CA TRP A 120 5.58 12.42 -26.53
C TRP A 120 6.20 12.91 -25.22
N PHE A 121 6.46 12.00 -24.26
CA PHE A 121 7.16 12.36 -23.03
C PHE A 121 8.55 12.94 -23.33
N ARG A 122 9.28 12.38 -24.30
CA ARG A 122 10.61 12.87 -24.68
C ARG A 122 10.56 14.28 -25.23
N LEU A 123 9.60 14.57 -26.12
CA LEU A 123 9.43 15.91 -26.67
C LEU A 123 9.17 16.95 -25.55
N ALA A 124 8.34 16.63 -24.58
CA ALA A 124 8.10 17.51 -23.44
C ALA A 124 9.30 17.59 -22.48
N ALA A 125 9.99 16.47 -22.25
CA ALA A 125 11.17 16.38 -21.37
C ALA A 125 12.35 17.19 -21.93
N ASP A 126 12.56 17.14 -23.24
CA ASP A 126 13.61 17.91 -23.94
C ASP A 126 13.36 19.41 -23.88
N GLN A 127 12.10 19.84 -23.69
CA GLN A 127 11.72 21.23 -23.41
C GLN A 127 11.89 21.62 -21.94
N GLY A 128 12.35 20.70 -21.07
CA GLY A 128 12.60 20.94 -19.66
C GLY A 128 11.41 20.65 -18.74
N SER A 129 10.32 20.06 -19.22
CA SER A 129 9.17 19.67 -18.37
C SER A 129 9.57 18.65 -17.34
N ALA A 130 9.63 19.01 -16.05
CA ALA A 130 10.02 18.13 -14.97
C ALA A 130 9.07 16.91 -14.81
N ILE A 131 7.76 17.15 -15.02
CA ILE A 131 6.78 16.04 -14.96
C ILE A 131 7.00 15.04 -16.09
N ALA A 132 7.32 15.52 -17.31
CA ALA A 132 7.61 14.65 -18.45
C ALA A 132 8.96 13.94 -18.30
N GLN A 133 9.97 14.61 -17.75
CA GLN A 133 11.26 14.00 -17.41
C GLN A 133 11.05 12.86 -16.41
N ASN A 134 10.27 13.07 -15.37
CA ASN A 134 9.94 12.00 -14.42
C ASN A 134 9.18 10.84 -15.11
N ALA A 135 8.17 11.14 -15.95
CA ALA A 135 7.44 10.10 -16.67
C ALA A 135 8.35 9.29 -17.61
N LEU A 136 9.28 9.96 -18.29
CA LEU A 136 10.28 9.29 -19.14
C LEU A 136 11.24 8.43 -18.32
N GLY A 137 11.65 8.90 -17.13
CA GLY A 137 12.41 8.10 -16.16
C GLY A 137 11.71 6.81 -15.78
N VAL A 138 10.41 6.87 -15.47
CA VAL A 138 9.56 5.68 -15.18
C VAL A 138 9.52 4.73 -16.38
N CYS A 139 9.35 5.25 -17.61
CA CYS A 139 9.37 4.41 -18.81
C CYS A 139 10.68 3.62 -18.97
N TYR A 140 11.82 4.24 -18.69
CA TYR A 140 13.11 3.55 -18.72
C TYR A 140 13.30 2.57 -17.56
N GLU A 141 12.82 2.91 -16.37
CA GLU A 141 12.87 2.02 -15.19
C GLU A 141 12.05 0.74 -15.41
N GLU A 142 10.87 0.85 -16.01
CA GLU A 142 9.97 -0.28 -16.23
C GLU A 142 10.23 -1.02 -17.56
N GLY A 143 10.94 -0.39 -18.51
CA GLY A 143 11.07 -0.91 -19.86
C GLY A 143 9.79 -0.74 -20.69
N ALA A 144 8.95 0.25 -20.34
CA ALA A 144 7.68 0.51 -21.01
C ALA A 144 7.88 1.36 -22.27
N GLY A 145 7.75 0.77 -23.46
CA GLY A 145 7.93 1.44 -24.75
C GLY A 145 9.39 1.69 -25.16
N VAL A 146 10.33 1.41 -24.26
CA VAL A 146 11.79 1.42 -24.48
C VAL A 146 12.40 0.23 -23.74
N PRO A 147 13.59 -0.24 -24.14
CA PRO A 147 14.33 -1.21 -23.33
C PRO A 147 14.58 -0.66 -21.93
N GLN A 148 14.45 -1.51 -20.90
CA GLN A 148 14.76 -1.14 -19.53
C GLN A 148 16.19 -0.65 -19.39
N ASP A 149 16.37 0.53 -18.82
CA ASP A 149 17.69 1.15 -18.60
C ASP A 149 17.64 2.05 -17.35
N TYR A 150 18.10 1.52 -16.23
CA TYR A 150 18.14 2.26 -14.96
C TYR A 150 19.11 3.46 -14.99
N VAL A 151 20.16 3.43 -15.84
CA VAL A 151 21.09 4.57 -15.96
C VAL A 151 20.40 5.75 -16.63
N GLU A 152 19.65 5.50 -17.71
CA GLU A 152 18.84 6.53 -18.36
C GLU A 152 17.68 6.98 -17.44
N ALA A 153 17.03 6.06 -16.71
CA ALA A 153 16.01 6.44 -15.73
C ALA A 153 16.54 7.44 -14.71
N VAL A 154 17.68 7.14 -14.08
CA VAL A 154 18.36 8.03 -13.12
C VAL A 154 18.70 9.38 -13.73
N ARG A 155 19.15 9.40 -14.98
CA ARG A 155 19.46 10.66 -15.67
C ARG A 155 18.23 11.56 -15.77
N TRP A 156 17.10 10.99 -16.19
CA TRP A 156 15.87 11.74 -16.34
C TRP A 156 15.28 12.13 -14.99
N TYR A 157 15.27 11.23 -13.99
CA TYR A 157 14.87 11.58 -12.63
C TYR A 157 15.69 12.71 -12.04
N ARG A 158 17.01 12.72 -12.27
CA ARG A 158 17.89 13.78 -11.76
C ARG A 158 17.53 15.13 -12.37
N LEU A 159 17.29 15.20 -13.67
CA LEU A 159 16.87 16.45 -14.32
C LEU A 159 15.58 17.01 -13.71
N ALA A 160 14.60 16.16 -13.43
CA ALA A 160 13.36 16.57 -12.80
C ALA A 160 13.52 16.89 -11.30
N ALA A 161 14.33 16.10 -10.57
CA ALA A 161 14.59 16.27 -9.15
C ALA A 161 15.36 17.59 -8.86
N ASP A 162 16.31 17.94 -9.71
CA ASP A 162 17.07 19.19 -9.61
C ASP A 162 16.19 20.42 -9.86
N GLN A 163 15.07 20.28 -10.56
CA GLN A 163 14.03 21.30 -10.71
C GLN A 163 13.08 21.35 -9.51
N GLY A 164 13.25 20.48 -8.51
CA GLY A 164 12.42 20.42 -7.32
C GLY A 164 11.19 19.52 -7.44
N TYR A 165 11.03 18.72 -8.50
CA TYR A 165 9.87 17.85 -8.64
C TYR A 165 9.90 16.70 -7.64
N ALA A 166 8.98 16.74 -6.66
CA ALA A 166 8.99 15.85 -5.49
C ALA A 166 8.92 14.36 -5.86
N ALA A 167 8.11 13.98 -6.86
CA ALA A 167 8.02 12.58 -7.29
C ALA A 167 9.36 12.07 -7.86
N ALA A 168 10.06 12.90 -8.66
CA ALA A 168 11.36 12.55 -9.18
C ALA A 168 12.43 12.48 -8.08
N GLN A 169 12.36 13.36 -7.08
CA GLN A 169 13.24 13.26 -5.91
C GLN A 169 13.04 11.94 -5.17
N ASN A 170 11.79 11.52 -4.97
CA ASN A 170 11.48 10.22 -4.36
C ASN A 170 12.02 9.06 -5.22
N ASN A 171 11.78 9.08 -6.53
CA ASN A 171 12.24 8.02 -7.44
C ASN A 171 13.76 7.95 -7.51
N LEU A 172 14.43 9.10 -7.56
CA LEU A 172 15.90 9.16 -7.51
C LEU A 172 16.43 8.65 -6.17
N GLY A 173 15.75 8.94 -5.05
CA GLY A 173 16.03 8.35 -3.75
C GLY A 173 15.95 6.83 -3.78
N SER A 174 14.92 6.27 -4.40
CA SER A 174 14.75 4.81 -4.56
C SER A 174 15.86 4.19 -5.41
N CYS A 175 16.29 4.86 -6.46
CA CYS A 175 17.42 4.40 -7.26
C CYS A 175 18.72 4.32 -6.44
N TYR A 176 18.99 5.31 -5.58
CA TYR A 176 20.15 5.27 -4.68
C TYR A 176 20.00 4.24 -3.57
N ASP A 177 18.81 4.03 -3.03
CA ASP A 177 18.54 3.02 -2.00
C ASP A 177 18.74 1.60 -2.54
N GLY A 178 18.27 1.33 -3.76
CA GLY A 178 18.39 0.03 -4.42
C GLY A 178 19.69 -0.20 -5.19
N GLY A 179 20.50 0.84 -5.45
CA GLY A 179 21.66 0.75 -6.34
C GLY A 179 21.28 0.54 -7.80
N LEU A 180 20.13 1.07 -8.24
CA LEU A 180 19.59 0.92 -9.58
C LEU A 180 20.11 2.04 -10.50
N GLY A 181 20.93 1.69 -11.49
CA GLY A 181 21.54 2.65 -12.42
C GLY A 181 22.60 3.58 -11.81
N VAL A 182 22.79 3.53 -10.48
CA VAL A 182 23.83 4.21 -9.71
C VAL A 182 24.34 3.29 -8.62
N PRO A 183 25.57 3.47 -8.12
CA PRO A 183 26.01 2.76 -6.92
C PRO A 183 25.08 3.05 -5.74
N GLN A 184 24.78 2.01 -4.94
CA GLN A 184 23.97 2.15 -3.75
C GLN A 184 24.58 3.18 -2.79
N ASP A 185 23.76 4.16 -2.36
CA ASP A 185 24.15 5.20 -1.41
C ASP A 185 22.93 5.61 -0.57
N TYR A 186 22.80 4.99 0.60
CA TYR A 186 21.69 5.29 1.54
C TYR A 186 21.69 6.75 2.03
N ALA A 187 22.85 7.39 2.11
CA ALA A 187 22.93 8.79 2.52
C ALA A 187 22.39 9.72 1.41
N ALA A 188 22.70 9.40 0.15
CA ALA A 188 22.08 10.10 -0.97
C ALA A 188 20.57 9.85 -1.04
N ALA A 189 20.13 8.59 -0.86
CA ALA A 189 18.71 8.22 -0.82
C ALA A 189 17.96 9.04 0.23
N ALA A 190 18.43 9.04 1.48
CA ALA A 190 17.81 9.78 2.58
C ALA A 190 17.73 11.30 2.31
N ARG A 191 18.75 11.90 1.65
CA ARG A 191 18.69 13.31 1.26
C ARG A 191 17.59 13.58 0.23
N TRP A 192 17.46 12.74 -0.78
CA TRP A 192 16.44 12.89 -1.81
C TRP A 192 15.04 12.63 -1.28
N TYR A 193 14.85 11.60 -0.44
CA TYR A 193 13.58 11.37 0.24
C TYR A 193 13.19 12.54 1.15
N ARG A 194 14.16 13.16 1.83
CA ARG A 194 13.88 14.34 2.66
C ARG A 194 13.36 15.51 1.82
N LEU A 195 13.98 15.79 0.67
CA LEU A 195 13.51 16.86 -0.21
C LEU A 195 12.07 16.60 -0.68
N ALA A 196 11.72 15.36 -1.02
CA ALA A 196 10.36 14.98 -1.39
C ALA A 196 9.38 15.06 -0.18
N ALA A 197 9.81 14.60 0.99
CA ALA A 197 9.03 14.59 2.22
C ALA A 197 8.72 16.01 2.73
N ASP A 198 9.70 16.92 2.65
CA ASP A 198 9.55 18.32 3.06
C ASP A 198 8.56 19.09 2.13
N GLN A 199 8.37 18.63 0.91
CA GLN A 199 7.32 19.12 0.00
C GLN A 199 5.94 18.48 0.26
N GLY A 200 5.84 17.57 1.23
CA GLY A 200 4.59 16.91 1.61
C GLY A 200 4.27 15.64 0.82
N LEU A 201 5.17 15.13 -0.03
CA LEU A 201 4.92 13.89 -0.77
C LEU A 201 4.87 12.70 0.19
N SER A 202 3.71 12.00 0.26
CA SER A 202 3.48 10.92 1.22
C SER A 202 4.43 9.74 1.05
N SER A 203 4.78 9.35 -0.20
CA SER A 203 5.78 8.31 -0.45
C SER A 203 7.18 8.72 0.01
N GLY A 204 7.57 9.99 -0.19
CA GLY A 204 8.83 10.53 0.31
C GLY A 204 8.89 10.53 1.84
N GLN A 205 7.79 10.88 2.50
CA GLN A 205 7.67 10.83 3.97
C GLN A 205 7.76 9.40 4.49
N TYR A 206 7.07 8.45 3.86
CA TYR A 206 7.16 7.03 4.20
C TYR A 206 8.58 6.51 4.06
N ASN A 207 9.23 6.73 2.92
CA ASN A 207 10.59 6.27 2.65
C ASN A 207 11.63 6.91 3.59
N LEU A 208 11.45 8.18 3.95
CA LEU A 208 12.30 8.83 4.95
C LEU A 208 12.07 8.23 6.34
N GLY A 209 10.83 7.88 6.69
CA GLY A 209 10.50 7.14 7.90
C GLY A 209 11.24 5.80 7.97
N LEU A 210 11.26 5.03 6.88
CA LEU A 210 12.03 3.78 6.76
C LEU A 210 13.55 4.02 6.94
N CYS A 211 14.09 5.11 6.38
CA CYS A 211 15.49 5.45 6.57
C CYS A 211 15.83 5.62 8.07
N TYR A 212 14.97 6.31 8.82
CA TYR A 212 15.17 6.49 10.26
C TYR A 212 14.93 5.22 11.06
N GLU A 213 13.93 4.40 10.70
CA GLU A 213 13.65 3.13 11.36
C GLU A 213 14.83 2.16 11.23
N LEU A 214 15.41 2.07 10.02
CA LEU A 214 16.48 1.12 9.71
C LEU A 214 17.90 1.69 9.94
N GLY A 215 18.05 2.98 10.22
CA GLY A 215 19.35 3.64 10.30
C GLY A 215 20.09 3.71 8.96
N ARG A 216 19.35 3.74 7.83
CA ARG A 216 19.91 3.78 6.49
C ARG A 216 20.16 5.22 6.04
N GLY A 217 21.44 5.59 5.92
CA GLY A 217 21.85 6.93 5.48
C GLY A 217 21.63 8.06 6.49
N VAL A 218 20.98 7.76 7.60
CA VAL A 218 20.77 8.61 8.76
C VAL A 218 20.95 7.76 10.02
N PRO A 219 21.34 8.35 11.18
CA PRO A 219 21.30 7.62 12.45
C PRO A 219 19.89 7.06 12.72
N GLN A 220 19.82 5.83 13.23
CA GLN A 220 18.54 5.22 13.59
C GLN A 220 17.83 6.06 14.66
N ASP A 221 16.58 6.41 14.39
CA ASP A 221 15.72 7.17 15.30
C ASP A 221 14.25 6.80 15.08
N TYR A 222 13.72 5.96 15.95
CA TYR A 222 12.34 5.51 15.87
C TYR A 222 11.32 6.62 16.11
N ALA A 223 11.66 7.65 16.89
CA ALA A 223 10.75 8.77 17.14
C ALA A 223 10.60 9.63 15.87
N GLU A 224 11.71 9.89 15.17
CA GLU A 224 11.66 10.55 13.87
C GLU A 224 10.96 9.65 12.81
N ALA A 225 11.21 8.33 12.80
CA ALA A 225 10.49 7.39 11.91
C ALA A 225 8.97 7.51 12.09
N VAL A 226 8.50 7.43 13.33
CA VAL A 226 7.06 7.57 13.67
C VAL A 226 6.50 8.92 13.25
N ARG A 227 7.26 10.00 13.41
CA ARG A 227 6.83 11.34 12.97
C ARG A 227 6.59 11.37 11.47
N TRP A 228 7.50 10.82 10.67
CA TRP A 228 7.37 10.78 9.22
C TRP A 228 6.28 9.81 8.76
N TYR A 229 6.18 8.62 9.37
CA TYR A 229 5.07 7.69 9.11
C TYR A 229 3.71 8.34 9.39
N ARG A 230 3.58 9.11 10.47
CA ARG A 230 2.32 9.79 10.80
C ARG A 230 1.93 10.79 9.72
N LEU A 231 2.87 11.60 9.23
CA LEU A 231 2.60 12.55 8.16
C LEU A 231 2.14 11.85 6.87
N ALA A 232 2.75 10.72 6.51
CA ALA A 232 2.33 9.93 5.36
C ALA A 232 0.98 9.22 5.59
N ALA A 233 0.78 8.65 6.79
CA ALA A 233 -0.43 7.93 7.19
C ALA A 233 -1.66 8.85 7.22
N ASP A 234 -1.51 10.09 7.69
CA ASP A 234 -2.56 11.10 7.71
C ASP A 234 -2.98 11.53 6.28
N GLN A 235 -2.11 11.35 5.29
CA GLN A 235 -2.41 11.52 3.86
C GLN A 235 -2.99 10.27 3.20
N GLY A 236 -3.21 9.19 3.97
CA GLY A 236 -3.80 7.95 3.46
C GLY A 236 -2.80 6.92 2.93
N ASN A 237 -1.48 7.09 3.11
CA ASN A 237 -0.51 6.08 2.70
C ASN A 237 -0.68 4.80 3.54
N ALA A 238 -1.09 3.71 2.89
CA ALA A 238 -1.43 2.45 3.56
C ALA A 238 -0.23 1.78 4.24
N ASP A 239 0.96 1.83 3.61
CA ASP A 239 2.18 1.25 4.17
C ASP A 239 2.61 2.02 5.42
N ALA A 240 2.53 3.35 5.38
CA ALA A 240 2.81 4.19 6.55
C ALA A 240 1.80 3.95 7.68
N GLN A 241 0.53 3.74 7.35
CA GLN A 241 -0.50 3.39 8.35
C GLN A 241 -0.18 2.05 9.00
N ASN A 242 0.18 1.03 8.21
CA ASN A 242 0.58 -0.27 8.74
C ASN A 242 1.81 -0.14 9.66
N ASN A 243 2.87 0.53 9.20
CA ASN A 243 4.10 0.68 9.98
C ASN A 243 3.88 1.49 11.26
N LEU A 244 3.04 2.53 11.19
CA LEU A 244 2.66 3.29 12.38
C LEU A 244 1.88 2.42 13.38
N GLY A 245 1.00 1.54 12.89
CA GLY A 245 0.32 0.52 13.70
C GLY A 245 1.32 -0.40 14.41
N THR A 246 2.33 -0.89 13.69
CA THR A 246 3.41 -1.73 14.23
C THR A 246 4.23 -1.00 15.30
N CYS A 247 4.53 0.28 15.07
CA CYS A 247 5.23 1.12 16.07
C CYS A 247 4.42 1.22 17.38
N TYR A 248 3.10 1.42 17.29
CA TYR A 248 2.25 1.45 18.49
C TYR A 248 2.09 0.07 19.14
N GLU A 249 2.02 -1.01 18.36
CA GLU A 249 1.94 -2.38 18.90
C GLU A 249 3.21 -2.78 19.65
N ALA A 250 4.37 -2.37 19.14
CA ALA A 250 5.66 -2.68 19.74
C ALA A 250 6.10 -1.66 20.83
N GLY A 251 5.49 -0.48 20.88
CA GLY A 251 5.93 0.62 21.75
C GLY A 251 7.29 1.20 21.33
N VAL A 252 7.57 1.24 20.02
CA VAL A 252 8.85 1.70 19.47
C VAL A 252 8.67 3.10 18.88
N GLY A 253 9.44 4.06 19.36
CA GLY A 253 9.33 5.48 18.97
C GLY A 253 8.10 6.20 19.51
N VAL A 254 7.12 5.45 20.03
CA VAL A 254 5.91 5.93 20.72
C VAL A 254 5.59 5.01 21.90
N PRO A 255 4.84 5.47 22.92
CA PRO A 255 4.32 4.57 23.96
C PRO A 255 3.45 3.47 23.33
N LEU A 256 3.56 2.24 23.89
CA LEU A 256 2.75 1.09 23.50
C LEU A 256 1.26 1.41 23.63
N ASP A 257 0.51 1.26 22.57
CA ASP A 257 -0.94 1.45 22.54
C ASP A 257 -1.60 0.54 21.48
N TYR A 258 -2.09 -0.62 21.93
CA TYR A 258 -2.76 -1.57 21.03
C TYR A 258 -4.05 -1.01 20.39
N LYS A 259 -4.73 -0.04 21.01
CA LYS A 259 -5.95 0.55 20.44
C LYS A 259 -5.59 1.46 19.26
N GLU A 260 -4.54 2.27 19.41
CA GLU A 260 -4.02 3.08 18.31
C GLU A 260 -3.44 2.17 17.20
N ALA A 261 -2.72 1.10 17.55
CA ALA A 261 -2.25 0.12 16.56
C ALA A 261 -3.41 -0.43 15.72
N VAL A 262 -4.47 -0.91 16.35
CA VAL A 262 -5.67 -1.41 15.66
C VAL A 262 -6.34 -0.35 14.80
N ARG A 263 -6.38 0.90 15.25
CA ARG A 263 -6.95 2.01 14.47
C ARG A 263 -6.19 2.19 13.16
N TRP A 264 -4.87 2.21 13.21
CA TRP A 264 -4.02 2.38 12.03
C TRP A 264 -4.04 1.15 11.11
N TYR A 265 -3.96 -0.06 11.66
CA TYR A 265 -4.13 -1.29 10.87
C TYR A 265 -5.47 -1.34 10.15
N ARG A 266 -6.55 -0.87 10.79
CA ARG A 266 -7.89 -0.83 10.15
C ARG A 266 -7.90 0.10 8.95
N LEU A 267 -7.33 1.30 9.07
CA LEU A 267 -7.25 2.24 7.95
C LEU A 267 -6.45 1.66 6.76
N ALA A 268 -5.35 0.99 7.02
CA ALA A 268 -4.56 0.33 5.97
C ALA A 268 -5.28 -0.91 5.40
N ALA A 269 -5.93 -1.71 6.25
CA ALA A 269 -6.69 -2.89 5.83
C ALA A 269 -7.91 -2.54 4.97
N ASP A 270 -8.56 -1.40 5.23
CA ASP A 270 -9.67 -0.88 4.43
C ASP A 270 -9.20 -0.41 3.03
N GLN A 271 -7.90 -0.20 2.84
CA GLN A 271 -7.24 0.03 1.56
C GLN A 271 -6.64 -1.27 0.96
N GLU A 272 -7.11 -2.42 1.42
CA GLU A 272 -6.72 -3.75 0.93
C GLU A 272 -5.25 -4.14 1.21
N SER A 273 -4.52 -3.45 2.11
CA SER A 273 -3.18 -3.85 2.52
C SER A 273 -3.21 -5.24 3.17
N ALA A 274 -2.58 -6.22 2.51
CA ALA A 274 -2.52 -7.61 3.00
C ALA A 274 -1.77 -7.73 4.33
N GLU A 275 -0.68 -6.99 4.48
CA GLU A 275 0.09 -6.89 5.72
C GLU A 275 -0.79 -6.41 6.88
N ALA A 276 -1.51 -5.29 6.67
CA ALA A 276 -2.39 -4.73 7.69
C ALA A 276 -3.60 -5.62 7.99
N GLN A 277 -4.14 -6.31 6.99
CA GLN A 277 -5.21 -7.31 7.20
C GLN A 277 -4.73 -8.46 8.08
N ASN A 278 -3.51 -8.98 7.85
CA ASN A 278 -2.90 -9.99 8.69
C ASN A 278 -2.67 -9.48 10.12
N ASN A 279 -2.10 -8.29 10.28
CA ASN A 279 -1.82 -7.70 11.59
C ASN A 279 -3.11 -7.43 12.38
N LEU A 280 -4.14 -6.92 11.71
CA LEU A 280 -5.46 -6.74 12.30
C LEU A 280 -6.08 -8.10 12.71
N GLY A 281 -5.94 -9.13 11.88
CA GLY A 281 -6.34 -10.51 12.20
C GLY A 281 -5.66 -11.01 13.48
N THR A 282 -4.37 -10.75 13.63
CA THR A 282 -3.58 -11.10 14.84
C THR A 282 -4.06 -10.34 16.07
N CYS A 283 -4.44 -9.07 15.93
CA CYS A 283 -5.04 -8.31 17.02
C CYS A 283 -6.38 -8.91 17.47
N TYR A 284 -7.24 -9.32 16.55
CA TYR A 284 -8.50 -10.01 16.90
C TYR A 284 -8.25 -11.40 17.50
N ALA A 285 -7.31 -12.16 16.98
CA ALA A 285 -6.97 -13.50 17.51
C ALA A 285 -6.42 -13.43 18.95
N SER A 286 -5.63 -12.39 19.26
CA SER A 286 -5.01 -12.22 20.58
C SER A 286 -5.82 -11.39 21.57
N GLY A 287 -6.82 -10.63 21.10
CA GLY A 287 -7.56 -9.67 21.94
C GLY A 287 -6.77 -8.41 22.30
N LYS A 288 -5.71 -8.09 21.55
CA LYS A 288 -4.91 -6.88 21.75
C LYS A 288 -5.57 -5.67 21.09
N GLY A 289 -5.93 -4.66 21.87
CA GLY A 289 -6.55 -3.41 21.41
C GLY A 289 -8.04 -3.54 21.01
N VAL A 290 -8.52 -4.76 20.81
CA VAL A 290 -9.91 -5.14 20.51
C VAL A 290 -10.32 -6.35 21.34
N PRO A 291 -11.61 -6.58 21.60
CA PRO A 291 -12.06 -7.86 22.15
C PRO A 291 -11.63 -9.03 21.24
N GLN A 292 -11.22 -10.15 21.88
CA GLN A 292 -10.83 -11.33 21.12
C GLN A 292 -12.02 -11.86 20.28
N ASP A 293 -11.77 -12.07 19.00
CA ASP A 293 -12.76 -12.60 18.05
C ASP A 293 -12.05 -13.41 16.95
N TYR A 294 -12.02 -14.73 17.12
CA TYR A 294 -11.40 -15.63 16.15
C TYR A 294 -12.13 -15.66 14.80
N ALA A 295 -13.45 -15.40 14.78
CA ALA A 295 -14.19 -15.38 13.52
C ALA A 295 -13.79 -14.13 12.67
N GLU A 296 -13.65 -12.98 13.33
CA GLU A 296 -13.11 -11.79 12.66
C GLU A 296 -11.65 -11.97 12.27
N ALA A 297 -10.82 -12.58 13.13
CA ALA A 297 -9.43 -12.90 12.79
C ALA A 297 -9.34 -13.73 11.50
N VAL A 298 -10.14 -14.80 11.39
CA VAL A 298 -10.20 -15.65 10.18
C VAL A 298 -10.61 -14.85 8.96
N ARG A 299 -11.60 -13.94 9.08
CA ARG A 299 -11.99 -13.09 7.95
C ARG A 299 -10.83 -12.23 7.46
N ARG A 300 -10.08 -11.60 8.39
CA ARG A 300 -8.94 -10.76 8.06
C ARG A 300 -7.77 -11.57 7.47
N TYR A 301 -7.44 -12.71 8.09
CA TYR A 301 -6.42 -13.61 7.54
C TYR A 301 -6.78 -14.09 6.15
N ARG A 302 -8.05 -14.41 5.88
CA ARG A 302 -8.49 -14.86 4.56
C ARG A 302 -8.29 -13.78 3.50
N LEU A 303 -8.68 -12.53 3.77
CA LEU A 303 -8.46 -11.42 2.85
C LEU A 303 -6.98 -11.26 2.48
N ALA A 304 -6.08 -11.35 3.45
CA ALA A 304 -4.64 -11.29 3.20
C ALA A 304 -4.11 -12.55 2.51
N ALA A 305 -4.59 -13.76 2.91
CA ALA A 305 -4.17 -15.03 2.35
C ALA A 305 -4.57 -15.19 0.88
N ASP A 306 -5.74 -14.70 0.50
CA ASP A 306 -6.23 -14.70 -0.88
C ASP A 306 -5.41 -13.76 -1.78
N GLN A 307 -4.74 -12.75 -1.21
CA GLN A 307 -3.76 -11.91 -1.88
C GLN A 307 -2.34 -12.55 -1.92
N GLY A 308 -2.19 -13.75 -1.38
CA GLY A 308 -0.92 -14.48 -1.38
C GLY A 308 -0.02 -14.21 -0.17
N HIS A 309 -0.45 -13.47 0.85
CA HIS A 309 0.39 -13.12 1.99
C HIS A 309 0.77 -14.37 2.83
N PRO A 310 2.07 -14.74 2.95
CA PRO A 310 2.46 -16.05 3.50
C PRO A 310 2.12 -16.23 4.98
N PHE A 311 2.33 -15.20 5.81
CA PHE A 311 1.98 -15.27 7.24
C PHE A 311 0.46 -15.39 7.45
N ALA A 312 -0.35 -14.75 6.60
CA ALA A 312 -1.80 -14.87 6.68
C ALA A 312 -2.28 -16.27 6.26
N GLN A 313 -1.66 -16.87 5.24
CA GLN A 313 -1.91 -18.26 4.83
C GLN A 313 -1.55 -19.22 5.98
N TYR A 314 -0.39 -19.03 6.60
CA TYR A 314 0.00 -19.80 7.78
C TYR A 314 -1.03 -19.64 8.92
N ASN A 315 -1.37 -18.42 9.30
CA ASN A 315 -2.33 -18.13 10.38
C ASN A 315 -3.72 -18.73 10.09
N LEU A 316 -4.17 -18.66 8.84
CA LEU A 316 -5.44 -19.27 8.42
C LEU A 316 -5.36 -20.80 8.50
N GLY A 317 -4.24 -21.42 8.12
CA GLY A 317 -3.97 -22.82 8.31
C GLY A 317 -4.06 -23.25 9.79
N VAL A 318 -3.46 -22.46 10.70
CA VAL A 318 -3.55 -22.67 12.16
C VAL A 318 -4.99 -22.56 12.66
N CYS A 319 -5.78 -21.64 12.12
CA CYS A 319 -7.20 -21.52 12.48
C CYS A 319 -8.00 -22.77 12.10
N TYR A 320 -7.79 -23.30 10.89
CA TYR A 320 -8.43 -24.55 10.45
C TYR A 320 -7.92 -25.78 11.20
N ASP A 321 -6.62 -25.89 11.47
CA ASP A 321 -6.03 -26.99 12.24
C ASP A 321 -6.58 -27.04 13.67
N SER A 322 -6.77 -25.88 14.30
CA SER A 322 -7.23 -25.78 15.69
C SER A 322 -8.75 -25.65 15.86
N GLY A 323 -9.51 -25.38 14.79
CA GLY A 323 -10.94 -25.08 14.86
C GLY A 323 -11.27 -23.74 15.51
N LYS A 324 -10.34 -22.78 15.50
CA LYS A 324 -10.54 -21.44 16.07
C LYS A 324 -11.14 -20.49 15.04
N GLY A 325 -12.37 -20.02 15.31
CA GLY A 325 -13.10 -19.10 14.43
C GLY A 325 -13.72 -19.73 13.18
N VAL A 326 -13.36 -20.99 12.89
CA VAL A 326 -13.92 -21.86 11.84
C VAL A 326 -14.02 -23.28 12.36
N PRO A 327 -14.92 -24.12 11.81
CA PRO A 327 -14.87 -25.55 12.08
C PRO A 327 -13.49 -26.13 11.75
N GLN A 328 -13.01 -27.06 12.59
CA GLN A 328 -11.73 -27.73 12.35
C GLN A 328 -11.78 -28.51 11.04
N ASP A 329 -10.78 -28.28 10.19
CA ASP A 329 -10.62 -28.96 8.89
C ASP A 329 -9.14 -29.09 8.56
N TYR A 330 -8.60 -30.27 8.75
CA TYR A 330 -7.19 -30.54 8.49
C TYR A 330 -6.84 -30.51 6.99
N ALA A 331 -7.78 -30.79 6.10
CA ALA A 331 -7.52 -30.71 4.66
C ALA A 331 -7.36 -29.25 4.21
N GLU A 332 -8.24 -28.36 4.70
CA GLU A 332 -8.08 -26.92 4.47
C GLU A 332 -6.82 -26.37 5.16
N ALA A 333 -6.50 -26.81 6.38
CA ALA A 333 -5.27 -26.40 7.07
C ALA A 333 -4.03 -26.71 6.21
N ILE A 334 -3.93 -27.95 5.69
CA ILE A 334 -2.82 -28.38 4.85
C ILE A 334 -2.75 -27.56 3.55
N ARG A 335 -3.87 -27.27 2.93
CA ARG A 335 -3.91 -26.44 1.73
C ARG A 335 -3.27 -25.07 2.00
N TRP A 336 -3.62 -24.43 3.10
CA TRP A 336 -3.08 -23.13 3.47
C TRP A 336 -1.63 -23.20 3.93
N TYR A 337 -1.26 -24.21 4.73
CA TYR A 337 0.13 -24.45 5.11
C TYR A 337 1.01 -24.65 3.88
N ARG A 338 0.54 -25.42 2.87
CA ARG A 338 1.31 -25.67 1.64
C ARG A 338 1.57 -24.37 0.87
N LEU A 339 0.56 -23.52 0.71
CA LEU A 339 0.72 -22.23 0.04
C LEU A 339 1.76 -21.35 0.76
N ALA A 340 1.76 -21.30 2.08
CA ALA A 340 2.75 -20.57 2.87
C ALA A 340 4.15 -21.24 2.80
N ALA A 341 4.20 -22.57 2.90
CA ALA A 341 5.43 -23.36 2.87
C ALA A 341 6.16 -23.26 1.52
N ASP A 342 5.41 -23.25 0.42
CA ASP A 342 5.95 -23.08 -0.93
C ASP A 342 6.54 -21.68 -1.15
N GLN A 343 6.10 -20.69 -0.37
CA GLN A 343 6.67 -19.35 -0.32
C GLN A 343 7.85 -19.24 0.66
N GLY A 344 8.23 -20.32 1.34
CA GLY A 344 9.37 -20.37 2.25
C GLY A 344 9.04 -20.09 3.72
N GLU A 345 7.75 -20.00 4.11
CA GLU A 345 7.40 -19.76 5.52
C GLU A 345 7.77 -20.99 6.38
N ALA A 346 8.79 -20.81 7.26
CA ALA A 346 9.39 -21.92 8.02
C ALA A 346 8.38 -22.59 8.97
N ALA A 347 7.55 -21.80 9.67
CA ALA A 347 6.54 -22.34 10.58
C ALA A 347 5.48 -23.16 9.83
N ALA A 348 5.11 -22.74 8.62
CA ALA A 348 4.21 -23.51 7.77
C ALA A 348 4.83 -24.80 7.27
N GLN A 349 6.11 -24.79 6.90
CA GLN A 349 6.87 -25.98 6.52
C GLN A 349 6.92 -27.00 7.68
N ASN A 350 7.24 -26.54 8.90
CA ASN A 350 7.24 -27.40 10.08
C ASN A 350 5.85 -28.01 10.35
N ASN A 351 4.79 -27.20 10.29
CA ASN A 351 3.43 -27.68 10.50
C ASN A 351 2.98 -28.67 9.42
N LEU A 352 3.36 -28.42 8.16
CA LEU A 352 3.08 -29.33 7.06
C LEU A 352 3.82 -30.67 7.25
N GLY A 353 5.08 -30.64 7.67
CA GLY A 353 5.85 -31.84 8.10
C GLY A 353 5.15 -32.61 9.21
N THR A 354 4.59 -31.89 10.20
CA THR A 354 3.84 -32.48 11.30
C THR A 354 2.52 -33.13 10.82
N CYS A 355 1.83 -32.52 9.85
CA CYS A 355 0.65 -33.14 9.23
C CYS A 355 0.99 -34.43 8.52
N TYR A 356 2.07 -34.49 7.74
CA TYR A 356 2.53 -35.70 7.08
C TYR A 356 3.01 -36.77 8.08
N SER A 357 3.75 -36.37 9.11
CA SER A 357 4.26 -37.31 10.10
C SER A 357 3.16 -38.00 10.94
N SER A 358 2.07 -37.28 11.19
CA SER A 358 0.94 -37.75 11.99
C SER A 358 -0.20 -38.34 11.17
N GLY A 359 -0.22 -38.16 9.85
CA GLY A 359 -1.34 -38.52 9.00
C GLY A 359 -2.60 -37.69 9.20
N ARG A 360 -2.46 -36.46 9.72
CA ARG A 360 -3.60 -35.55 9.91
C ARG A 360 -3.94 -34.86 8.61
N GLY A 361 -5.14 -35.13 8.08
CA GLY A 361 -5.65 -34.54 6.85
C GLY A 361 -5.00 -34.98 5.55
N VAL A 362 -3.91 -35.76 5.64
CA VAL A 362 -3.21 -36.45 4.54
C VAL A 362 -2.79 -37.85 4.98
N PRO A 363 -2.57 -38.79 4.07
CA PRO A 363 -1.93 -40.04 4.41
C PRO A 363 -0.57 -39.81 5.08
N GLN A 364 -0.26 -40.62 6.11
CA GLN A 364 1.03 -40.53 6.79
C GLN A 364 2.17 -40.82 5.81
N ASP A 365 3.14 -39.89 5.77
CA ASP A 365 4.34 -40.01 4.94
C ASP A 365 5.55 -39.37 5.66
N TYR A 366 6.41 -40.21 6.20
CA TYR A 366 7.62 -39.77 6.89
C TYR A 366 8.69 -39.18 5.97
N VAL A 367 8.69 -39.57 4.68
CA VAL A 367 9.64 -39.02 3.71
C VAL A 367 9.29 -37.56 3.43
N GLU A 368 8.01 -37.31 3.15
CA GLU A 368 7.50 -35.93 2.99
C GLU A 368 7.67 -35.14 4.28
N ALA A 369 7.42 -35.71 5.45
CA ALA A 369 7.64 -35.03 6.73
C ALA A 369 9.10 -34.57 6.89
N VAL A 370 10.07 -35.45 6.63
CA VAL A 370 11.50 -35.12 6.70
C VAL A 370 11.88 -34.05 5.70
N TYR A 371 11.33 -34.07 4.50
CA TYR A 371 11.57 -33.04 3.49
C TYR A 371 11.16 -31.64 4.01
N TRP A 372 9.95 -31.53 4.52
CA TRP A 372 9.45 -30.23 5.02
C TRP A 372 10.15 -29.79 6.30
N TYR A 373 10.43 -30.70 7.25
CA TYR A 373 11.23 -30.39 8.43
C TYR A 373 12.63 -29.88 8.08
N ARG A 374 13.27 -30.46 7.05
CA ARG A 374 14.60 -30.04 6.61
C ARG A 374 14.60 -28.61 6.12
N LEU A 375 13.64 -28.25 5.26
CA LEU A 375 13.50 -26.89 4.76
C LEU A 375 13.31 -25.86 5.89
N ALA A 376 12.46 -26.15 6.87
CA ALA A 376 12.26 -25.29 8.02
C ALA A 376 13.49 -25.24 8.96
N ALA A 377 14.12 -26.39 9.21
CA ALA A 377 15.29 -26.48 10.09
C ALA A 377 16.50 -25.72 9.53
N GLU A 378 16.70 -25.74 8.21
CA GLU A 378 17.75 -24.98 7.52
C GLU A 378 17.55 -23.47 7.64
N GLN A 379 16.31 -23.01 7.77
CA GLN A 379 15.95 -21.62 8.05
C GLN A 379 16.07 -21.24 9.53
N GLY A 380 16.34 -22.22 10.40
CA GLY A 380 16.55 -21.98 11.82
C GLY A 380 15.32 -22.24 12.70
N ASP A 381 14.21 -22.74 12.15
CA ASP A 381 13.03 -23.09 12.95
C ASP A 381 13.40 -24.16 14.01
N VAL A 382 13.18 -23.82 15.27
CA VAL A 382 13.65 -24.62 16.42
C VAL A 382 12.92 -25.96 16.52
N ASP A 383 11.61 -25.95 16.30
CA ASP A 383 10.77 -27.13 16.36
C ASP A 383 11.09 -28.09 15.20
N ALA A 384 11.32 -27.53 14.01
CA ALA A 384 11.74 -28.30 12.85
C ALA A 384 13.14 -28.91 13.02
N GLN A 385 14.08 -28.19 13.64
CA GLN A 385 15.42 -28.73 13.97
C GLN A 385 15.30 -29.95 14.91
N PHE A 386 14.46 -29.85 15.95
CA PHE A 386 14.18 -30.98 16.81
C PHE A 386 13.53 -32.13 16.04
N ASN A 387 12.46 -31.85 15.31
CA ASN A 387 11.72 -32.85 14.55
C ASN A 387 12.63 -33.59 13.54
N LEU A 388 13.42 -32.85 12.77
CA LEU A 388 14.38 -33.40 11.82
C LEU A 388 15.40 -34.28 12.52
N GLY A 389 16.02 -33.80 13.58
CA GLY A 389 17.01 -34.54 14.35
C GLY A 389 16.43 -35.83 14.96
N TYR A 390 15.23 -35.77 15.52
CA TYR A 390 14.51 -36.92 16.04
C TYR A 390 14.20 -37.96 14.94
N PHE A 391 13.68 -37.54 13.79
CA PHE A 391 13.34 -38.40 12.66
C PHE A 391 14.58 -39.06 12.08
N MET A 392 15.68 -38.33 11.93
CA MET A 392 16.97 -38.87 11.48
C MET A 392 17.57 -39.87 12.50
N TYR A 393 17.46 -39.58 13.80
CA TYR A 393 17.95 -40.48 14.84
C TYR A 393 17.17 -41.81 14.85
N LYS A 394 15.83 -41.75 14.69
CA LYS A 394 14.94 -42.92 14.68
C LYS A 394 14.88 -43.63 13.32
N GLY A 395 15.40 -43.03 12.25
CA GLY A 395 15.30 -43.62 10.90
C GLY A 395 13.88 -43.56 10.33
N LEU A 396 13.09 -42.53 10.67
CA LEU A 396 11.74 -42.37 10.17
C LEU A 396 11.79 -41.59 8.85
N GLY A 397 11.38 -42.20 7.74
CA GLY A 397 11.37 -41.55 6.40
C GLY A 397 12.74 -41.29 5.80
N VAL A 398 13.80 -41.54 6.52
CA VAL A 398 15.18 -41.32 6.11
C VAL A 398 16.08 -42.41 6.68
N LYS A 399 17.18 -42.77 6.00
CA LYS A 399 18.18 -43.63 6.58
C LYS A 399 18.74 -43.06 7.88
N PRO A 400 18.83 -43.82 8.99
CA PRO A 400 19.38 -43.32 10.24
C PRO A 400 20.77 -42.70 10.05
N ASP A 401 20.94 -41.51 10.53
CA ASP A 401 22.25 -40.83 10.64
C ASP A 401 22.34 -40.13 11.99
N HIS A 402 22.85 -40.87 12.99
CA HIS A 402 22.96 -40.38 14.37
C HIS A 402 23.90 -39.15 14.47
N LYS A 403 24.92 -39.06 13.60
CA LYS A 403 25.87 -37.94 13.64
C LYS A 403 25.20 -36.64 13.19
N GLU A 404 24.49 -36.67 12.06
CA GLU A 404 23.75 -35.50 11.58
C GLU A 404 22.57 -35.18 12.52
N ALA A 405 21.86 -36.20 13.00
CA ALA A 405 20.79 -36.06 13.99
C ALA A 405 21.21 -35.24 15.22
N LEU A 406 22.37 -35.63 15.81
CA LEU A 406 22.91 -34.88 16.97
C LEU A 406 23.27 -33.45 16.66
N VAL A 407 23.68 -33.11 15.44
CA VAL A 407 23.93 -31.73 15.05
C VAL A 407 22.64 -30.93 15.12
N TRP A 408 21.55 -31.46 14.57
CA TRP A 408 20.25 -30.77 14.58
C TRP A 408 19.67 -30.68 15.99
N LEU A 409 19.70 -31.77 16.78
CA LEU A 409 19.23 -31.77 18.16
C LEU A 409 19.98 -30.76 19.04
N ARG A 410 21.32 -30.68 18.90
CA ARG A 410 22.13 -29.70 19.63
C ARG A 410 21.85 -28.25 19.21
N LYS A 411 21.58 -28.01 17.92
CA LYS A 411 21.12 -26.70 17.45
C LYS A 411 19.79 -26.29 18.09
N ALA A 412 18.80 -27.17 18.09
CA ALA A 412 17.52 -26.93 18.74
C ALA A 412 17.67 -26.70 20.25
N SER A 413 18.46 -27.54 20.92
CA SER A 413 18.77 -27.40 22.36
C SER A 413 19.44 -26.08 22.69
N ALA A 414 20.41 -25.64 21.88
CA ALA A 414 21.11 -24.38 22.04
C ALA A 414 20.18 -23.16 21.86
N GLN A 415 19.13 -23.29 21.08
CA GLN A 415 18.07 -22.30 20.90
C GLN A 415 16.93 -22.40 21.93
N GLY A 416 17.04 -23.32 22.90
CA GLY A 416 16.12 -23.39 24.04
C GLY A 416 15.04 -24.46 23.95
N SER A 417 15.05 -25.36 22.92
CA SER A 417 14.07 -26.47 22.86
C SER A 417 14.24 -27.40 24.06
N GLU A 418 13.24 -27.48 24.92
CA GLU A 418 13.20 -28.40 26.06
C GLU A 418 13.06 -29.85 25.62
N GLU A 419 12.34 -30.10 24.52
CA GLU A 419 12.20 -31.40 23.89
C GLU A 419 13.57 -31.95 23.44
N ALA A 420 14.37 -31.06 22.79
CA ALA A 420 15.71 -31.45 22.35
C ALA A 420 16.66 -31.72 23.53
N LYS A 421 16.61 -30.92 24.59
CA LYS A 421 17.40 -31.12 25.82
C LYS A 421 17.04 -32.46 26.48
N THR A 422 15.74 -32.73 26.62
CA THR A 422 15.23 -33.95 27.22
C THR A 422 15.68 -35.17 26.40
N PHE A 423 15.47 -35.14 25.07
CA PHE A 423 15.85 -36.25 24.19
C PHE A 423 17.38 -36.49 24.19
N LEU A 424 18.19 -35.44 24.15
CA LEU A 424 19.67 -35.58 24.26
C LEU A 424 20.06 -36.23 25.58
N SER A 425 19.47 -35.83 26.70
CA SER A 425 19.71 -36.47 28.01
C SER A 425 19.29 -37.94 28.05
N GLU A 426 18.17 -38.31 27.42
CA GLU A 426 17.69 -39.69 27.35
C GLU A 426 18.64 -40.61 26.57
N ILE A 427 19.34 -40.11 25.57
CA ILE A 427 20.29 -40.87 24.77
C ILE A 427 21.75 -40.78 25.28
N GLY A 428 21.98 -40.05 26.39
CA GLY A 428 23.27 -39.94 27.05
C GLY A 428 24.23 -38.93 26.40
N GLU A 429 23.72 -37.89 25.78
CA GLU A 429 24.47 -36.85 25.04
C GLU A 429 24.41 -35.46 25.73
#